data_1adad5cfaf8c15800ef9da2c02c25429
#
_entry.id   1adad5cfaf8c15800ef9da2c02c25429
#
_cell.length_a   1.000
_cell.length_b   1.000
_cell.length_c   1.000
_cell.angle_alpha   90.00
_cell.angle_beta   90.00
_cell.angle_gamma   90.00
#
_symmetry.space_group_name_H-M   'P 1'
#
loop_
_entity.id
_entity.type
_entity.pdbx_description
1 polymer ?
#
loop_
_entity_poly.entity_id
_entity_poly.type
_entity_poly.pdbx_seq_one_letter_code
_entity_poly.pdbx_strand_id
1 'polypeptide(L)'
;MSDRLVQLAANLEKVLGKRAQSIEIALGEVTVVVNADTYFESAMLLRDDPSLAFEQLIDLCGVDYQDFRDGAWGGQRFGVVSHLLSLAHNWRLRVRVFAPDDSYPLVASITPVWNSANWFEREAFDLYGILFDGHEDLRRILTDYGFIGHPFRKDFPISGNVEMRYDPELKRVVYQPVTIEAREITPRIVREEQYGGPV
;
A
#
# COMPACT_ATOMS: atom_id res chain seq x y z
N MET A 1 -26.36 -0.87 -8.84
CA MET A 1 -25.37 -1.29 -7.82
C MET A 1 -25.74 -2.69 -7.36
N SER A 2 -24.78 -3.60 -7.22
CA SER A 2 -25.12 -4.98 -6.79
C SER A 2 -25.57 -4.95 -5.33
N ASP A 3 -26.72 -5.56 -5.02
CA ASP A 3 -27.28 -5.65 -3.65
C ASP A 3 -26.25 -6.21 -2.63
N ARG A 4 -25.35 -7.09 -3.13
CA ARG A 4 -24.27 -7.66 -2.31
C ARG A 4 -23.25 -6.62 -1.81
N LEU A 5 -22.89 -5.63 -2.64
CA LEU A 5 -21.94 -4.57 -2.22
C LEU A 5 -22.59 -3.62 -1.21
N VAL A 6 -23.87 -3.32 -1.39
CA VAL A 6 -24.66 -2.51 -0.44
C VAL A 6 -24.75 -3.23 0.91
N GLN A 7 -25.01 -4.54 0.89
CA GLN A 7 -25.05 -5.36 2.11
C GLN A 7 -23.68 -5.38 2.82
N LEU A 8 -22.60 -5.55 2.07
CA LEU A 8 -21.25 -5.50 2.64
C LEU A 8 -20.95 -4.14 3.27
N ALA A 9 -21.27 -3.04 2.58
CA ALA A 9 -21.05 -1.70 3.12
C ALA A 9 -21.85 -1.47 4.42
N ALA A 10 -23.11 -1.90 4.48
CA ALA A 10 -23.93 -1.81 5.69
C ALA A 10 -23.37 -2.64 6.86
N ASN A 11 -22.87 -3.85 6.58
CA ASN A 11 -22.22 -4.67 7.60
C ASN A 11 -20.93 -4.02 8.11
N LEU A 12 -20.11 -3.46 7.22
CA LEU A 12 -18.88 -2.72 7.60
C LEU A 12 -19.21 -1.51 8.49
N GLU A 13 -20.22 -0.72 8.12
CA GLU A 13 -20.63 0.44 8.91
C GLU A 13 -21.08 0.03 10.32
N LYS A 14 -21.85 -1.06 10.41
CA LYS A 14 -22.33 -1.60 11.69
C LYS A 14 -21.19 -2.11 12.58
N VAL A 15 -20.22 -2.84 12.00
CA VAL A 15 -19.15 -3.52 12.77
C VAL A 15 -18.04 -2.54 13.13
N LEU A 16 -17.58 -1.74 12.18
CA LEU A 16 -16.46 -0.81 12.39
C LEU A 16 -16.89 0.48 13.10
N GLY A 17 -18.08 0.98 12.82
CA GLY A 17 -18.60 2.22 13.42
C GLY A 17 -17.61 3.38 13.25
N LYS A 18 -17.20 4.02 14.34
CA LYS A 18 -16.28 5.17 14.34
C LYS A 18 -14.84 4.84 13.93
N ARG A 19 -14.45 3.57 13.80
CA ARG A 19 -13.12 3.16 13.31
C ARG A 19 -12.98 3.37 11.80
N ALA A 20 -14.10 3.33 11.06
CA ALA A 20 -14.13 3.66 9.64
C ALA A 20 -14.25 5.19 9.48
N GLN A 21 -13.33 5.78 8.71
CA GLN A 21 -13.41 7.17 8.28
C GLN A 21 -14.36 7.34 7.10
N SER A 22 -14.33 6.40 6.16
CA SER A 22 -15.23 6.36 5.01
C SER A 22 -15.41 4.95 4.50
N ILE A 23 -16.56 4.69 3.88
CA ILE A 23 -16.89 3.47 3.15
C ILE A 23 -17.42 3.91 1.80
N GLU A 24 -16.78 3.47 0.73
CA GLU A 24 -17.09 3.85 -0.63
C GLU A 24 -17.32 2.62 -1.51
N ILE A 25 -18.39 2.67 -2.33
CA ILE A 25 -18.65 1.69 -3.38
C ILE A 25 -18.37 2.35 -4.71
N ALA A 26 -17.28 1.96 -5.37
CA ALA A 26 -16.88 2.49 -6.66
C ALA A 26 -16.36 1.37 -7.56
N LEU A 27 -16.63 1.45 -8.86
CA LEU A 27 -16.12 0.50 -9.88
C LEU A 27 -16.41 -0.98 -9.55
N GLY A 28 -17.50 -1.26 -8.85
CA GLY A 28 -17.86 -2.63 -8.47
C GLY A 28 -17.09 -3.19 -7.26
N GLU A 29 -16.39 -2.36 -6.51
CA GLU A 29 -15.63 -2.72 -5.32
C GLU A 29 -16.02 -1.88 -4.11
N VAL A 30 -15.83 -2.44 -2.91
CA VAL A 30 -15.99 -1.73 -1.65
C VAL A 30 -14.61 -1.37 -1.11
N THR A 31 -14.42 -0.09 -0.79
CA THR A 31 -13.22 0.41 -0.13
C THR A 31 -13.60 1.02 1.21
N VAL A 32 -12.92 0.63 2.27
CA VAL A 32 -13.02 1.25 3.59
C VAL A 32 -11.70 1.93 3.95
N VAL A 33 -11.78 3.16 4.44
CA VAL A 33 -10.65 3.85 5.05
C VAL A 33 -10.81 3.76 6.56
N VAL A 34 -9.80 3.24 7.25
CA VAL A 34 -9.80 3.08 8.70
C VAL A 34 -8.81 4.03 9.37
N ASN A 35 -9.08 4.38 10.63
CA ASN A 35 -8.16 5.21 11.42
C ASN A 35 -6.89 4.42 11.75
N ALA A 36 -5.72 5.07 11.70
CA ALA A 36 -4.44 4.44 11.96
C ALA A 36 -4.33 3.89 13.39
N ASP A 37 -4.82 4.63 14.37
CA ASP A 37 -4.83 4.27 15.80
C ASP A 37 -5.72 3.06 16.13
N THR A 38 -6.67 2.74 15.27
CA THR A 38 -7.57 1.59 15.44
C THR A 38 -7.42 0.54 14.33
N TYR A 39 -6.34 0.60 13.54
CA TYR A 39 -6.15 -0.27 12.38
C TYR A 39 -6.08 -1.74 12.78
N PHE A 40 -5.27 -2.08 13.80
CA PHE A 40 -5.16 -3.45 14.30
C PHE A 40 -6.50 -4.02 14.81
N GLU A 41 -7.21 -3.23 15.63
CA GLU A 41 -8.53 -3.63 16.14
C GLU A 41 -9.54 -3.81 15.00
N SER A 42 -9.49 -2.91 14.00
CA SER A 42 -10.34 -3.03 12.81
C SER A 42 -10.05 -4.30 12.04
N ALA A 43 -8.78 -4.66 11.88
CA ALA A 43 -8.36 -5.90 11.22
C ALA A 43 -8.89 -7.14 11.95
N MET A 44 -8.81 -7.16 13.29
CA MET A 44 -9.40 -8.23 14.11
C MET A 44 -10.90 -8.36 13.88
N LEU A 45 -11.63 -7.24 13.91
CA LEU A 45 -13.09 -7.24 13.68
C LEU A 45 -13.45 -7.72 12.27
N LEU A 46 -12.68 -7.30 11.25
CA LEU A 46 -12.90 -7.73 9.87
C LEU A 46 -12.75 -9.24 9.71
N ARG A 47 -11.80 -9.87 10.42
CA ARG A 47 -11.58 -11.32 10.40
C ARG A 47 -12.62 -12.07 11.20
N ASP A 48 -12.90 -11.62 12.43
CA ASP A 48 -13.57 -12.42 13.46
C ASP A 48 -15.09 -12.23 13.49
N ASP A 49 -15.63 -11.10 12.99
CA ASP A 49 -17.07 -10.88 12.97
C ASP A 49 -17.75 -11.80 11.96
N PRO A 50 -18.73 -12.64 12.37
CA PRO A 50 -19.37 -13.60 11.47
C PRO A 50 -20.10 -12.97 10.27
N SER A 51 -20.50 -11.69 10.38
CA SER A 51 -21.16 -10.98 9.27
C SER A 51 -20.19 -10.46 8.22
N LEU A 52 -18.88 -10.54 8.47
CA LEU A 52 -17.80 -10.12 7.59
C LEU A 52 -16.89 -11.28 7.21
N ALA A 53 -16.32 -11.97 8.20
CA ALA A 53 -15.50 -13.18 8.08
C ALA A 53 -14.45 -13.08 6.95
N PHE A 54 -13.58 -12.06 7.02
CA PHE A 54 -12.46 -11.93 6.07
C PHE A 54 -11.29 -12.80 6.51
N GLU A 55 -11.36 -14.09 6.19
CA GLU A 55 -10.40 -15.10 6.63
C GLU A 55 -9.04 -14.94 5.95
N GLN A 56 -9.00 -14.34 4.76
CA GLN A 56 -7.79 -14.28 3.95
C GLN A 56 -7.38 -12.84 3.62
N LEU A 57 -6.12 -12.52 3.93
CA LEU A 57 -5.40 -11.40 3.34
C LEU A 57 -4.83 -11.87 1.99
N ILE A 58 -5.31 -11.27 0.89
CA ILE A 58 -4.87 -11.58 -0.47
C ILE A 58 -3.55 -10.86 -0.75
N ASP A 59 -3.51 -9.56 -0.40
CA ASP A 59 -2.40 -8.67 -0.72
C ASP A 59 -2.37 -7.50 0.25
N LEU A 60 -1.17 -6.94 0.48
CA LEU A 60 -0.95 -5.69 1.19
C LEU A 60 0.19 -4.95 0.51
N CYS A 61 -0.03 -3.69 0.15
CA CYS A 61 1.01 -2.85 -0.46
C CYS A 61 1.06 -1.45 0.16
N GLY A 62 2.25 -0.85 0.14
CA GLY A 62 2.43 0.57 0.41
C GLY A 62 2.05 1.42 -0.81
N VAL A 63 1.66 2.66 -0.56
CA VAL A 63 1.37 3.66 -1.62
C VAL A 63 1.91 5.01 -1.19
N ASP A 64 2.61 5.68 -2.10
CA ASP A 64 3.03 7.08 -1.96
C ASP A 64 2.09 7.98 -2.78
N TYR A 65 1.37 8.88 -2.13
CA TYR A 65 0.40 9.80 -2.73
C TYR A 65 0.98 11.17 -3.05
N GLN A 66 2.31 11.38 -2.94
CA GLN A 66 2.94 12.71 -3.10
C GLN A 66 2.49 13.45 -4.36
N ASP A 67 2.48 12.77 -5.52
CA ASP A 67 2.12 13.38 -6.81
C ASP A 67 0.73 12.94 -7.30
N PHE A 68 -0.09 12.39 -6.43
CA PHE A 68 -1.41 11.91 -6.81
C PHE A 68 -2.30 13.07 -7.25
N ARG A 69 -3.04 12.91 -8.35
CA ARG A 69 -3.87 13.95 -8.99
C ARG A 69 -3.08 15.21 -9.35
N ASP A 70 -1.88 15.03 -9.91
CA ASP A 70 -0.98 16.16 -10.27
C ASP A 70 -0.66 17.07 -9.07
N GLY A 71 -0.49 16.49 -7.88
CA GLY A 71 -0.19 17.19 -6.62
C GLY A 71 -1.40 17.83 -5.92
N ALA A 72 -2.63 17.59 -6.41
CA ALA A 72 -3.85 18.11 -5.77
C ALA A 72 -4.30 17.27 -4.54
N TRP A 73 -3.53 16.25 -4.17
CA TRP A 73 -3.83 15.43 -2.99
C TRP A 73 -3.51 16.19 -1.71
N GLY A 74 -4.52 16.48 -0.90
CA GLY A 74 -4.39 17.18 0.39
C GLY A 74 -4.41 16.29 1.64
N GLY A 75 -4.34 14.95 1.47
CA GLY A 75 -4.28 13.98 2.56
C GLY A 75 -2.86 13.57 2.93
N GLN A 76 -2.72 12.58 3.83
CA GLN A 76 -1.43 11.99 4.21
C GLN A 76 -0.75 11.36 3.00
N ARG A 77 0.59 11.43 2.98
CA ARG A 77 1.41 10.97 1.87
C ARG A 77 1.44 9.45 1.77
N PHE A 78 1.70 8.76 2.89
CA PHE A 78 1.89 7.31 2.89
C PHE A 78 0.64 6.57 3.35
N GLY A 79 0.23 5.60 2.56
CA GLY A 79 -0.88 4.72 2.89
C GLY A 79 -0.50 3.25 2.74
N VAL A 80 -1.19 2.40 3.48
CA VAL A 80 -1.17 0.95 3.31
C VAL A 80 -2.54 0.52 2.79
N VAL A 81 -2.53 -0.29 1.74
CA VAL A 81 -3.73 -0.82 1.11
C VAL A 81 -3.71 -2.33 1.23
N SER A 82 -4.72 -2.90 1.87
CA SER A 82 -4.90 -4.34 2.03
C SER A 82 -6.10 -4.82 1.25
N HIS A 83 -5.98 -5.96 0.59
CA HIS A 83 -7.07 -6.65 -0.10
C HIS A 83 -7.44 -7.92 0.66
N LEU A 84 -8.69 -7.98 1.08
CA LEU A 84 -9.22 -9.07 1.90
C LEU A 84 -10.25 -9.88 1.13
N LEU A 85 -10.32 -11.18 1.44
CA LEU A 85 -11.31 -12.11 0.91
C LEU A 85 -12.04 -12.81 2.06
N SER A 86 -13.37 -12.73 2.02
CA SER A 86 -14.24 -13.61 2.80
C SER A 86 -14.63 -14.81 1.95
N LEU A 87 -14.19 -15.98 2.35
CA LEU A 87 -14.55 -17.24 1.69
C LEU A 87 -16.02 -17.61 1.99
N ALA A 88 -16.43 -17.40 3.24
CA ALA A 88 -17.79 -17.70 3.69
C ALA A 88 -18.85 -16.91 2.90
N HIS A 89 -18.60 -15.63 2.64
CA HIS A 89 -19.54 -14.75 1.94
C HIS A 89 -19.17 -14.50 0.48
N ASN A 90 -17.99 -14.95 0.04
CA ASN A 90 -17.40 -14.64 -1.27
C ASN A 90 -17.35 -13.13 -1.54
N TRP A 91 -16.96 -12.35 -0.54
CA TRP A 91 -16.77 -10.90 -0.62
C TRP A 91 -15.31 -10.54 -0.78
N ARG A 92 -15.05 -9.42 -1.44
CA ARG A 92 -13.75 -8.75 -1.48
C ARG A 92 -13.86 -7.36 -0.91
N LEU A 93 -12.84 -6.97 -0.17
CA LEU A 93 -12.77 -5.66 0.48
C LEU A 93 -11.38 -5.07 0.27
N ARG A 94 -11.34 -3.79 -0.10
CA ARG A 94 -10.12 -2.99 -0.02
C ARG A 94 -10.14 -2.18 1.28
N VAL A 95 -9.11 -2.34 2.08
CA VAL A 95 -8.91 -1.56 3.31
C VAL A 95 -7.76 -0.59 3.06
N ARG A 96 -7.94 0.69 3.40
CA ARG A 96 -6.89 1.69 3.39
C ARG A 96 -6.66 2.22 4.79
N VAL A 97 -5.41 2.39 5.15
CA VAL A 97 -4.98 3.13 6.33
C VAL A 97 -3.88 4.09 5.93
N PHE A 98 -3.91 5.31 6.44
CA PHE A 98 -2.89 6.30 6.18
C PHE A 98 -2.01 6.49 7.41
N ALA A 99 -0.69 6.57 7.19
CA ALA A 99 0.24 6.90 8.26
C ALA A 99 0.04 8.35 8.70
N PRO A 100 -0.05 8.63 10.01
CA PRO A 100 -0.36 9.98 10.50
C PRO A 100 0.75 11.01 10.24
N ASP A 101 2.01 10.55 10.18
CA ASP A 101 3.20 11.38 10.03
C ASP A 101 3.98 10.98 8.78
N ASP A 102 4.17 11.91 7.86
CA ASP A 102 4.90 11.69 6.60
C ASP A 102 6.42 11.58 6.82
N SER A 103 6.96 12.14 7.91
CA SER A 103 8.38 12.04 8.26
C SER A 103 8.73 10.71 8.94
N TYR A 104 7.77 10.12 9.63
CA TYR A 104 7.89 8.85 10.33
C TYR A 104 6.62 8.01 10.11
N PRO A 105 6.41 7.49 8.89
CA PRO A 105 5.17 6.79 8.55
C PRO A 105 5.07 5.45 9.30
N LEU A 106 4.27 5.44 10.36
CA LEU A 106 4.07 4.30 11.25
C LEU A 106 2.59 3.89 11.23
N VAL A 107 2.35 2.59 11.05
CA VAL A 107 1.05 1.94 11.22
C VAL A 107 1.19 0.66 12.04
N ALA A 108 0.13 0.18 12.65
CA ALA A 108 0.18 -1.09 13.37
C ALA A 108 0.37 -2.26 12.39
N SER A 109 1.17 -3.26 12.79
CA SER A 109 1.28 -4.54 12.06
C SER A 109 -0.01 -5.35 12.21
N ILE A 110 -0.44 -5.98 11.12
CA ILE A 110 -1.55 -6.92 11.10
C ILE A 110 -1.10 -8.38 10.95
N THR A 111 0.21 -8.64 11.09
CA THR A 111 0.78 -10.00 11.08
C THR A 111 0.12 -10.94 12.09
N PRO A 112 -0.24 -10.51 13.33
CA PRO A 112 -0.96 -11.38 14.26
C PRO A 112 -2.39 -11.71 13.83
N VAL A 113 -2.96 -10.94 12.90
CA VAL A 113 -4.30 -11.19 12.34
C VAL A 113 -4.20 -12.14 11.15
N TRP A 114 -3.31 -11.87 10.22
CA TRP A 114 -3.02 -12.70 9.05
C TRP A 114 -1.51 -12.88 8.90
N ASN A 115 -1.01 -14.07 9.13
CA ASN A 115 0.44 -14.36 9.05
C ASN A 115 1.05 -14.02 7.68
N SER A 116 0.26 -14.04 6.61
CA SER A 116 0.69 -13.65 5.26
C SER A 116 1.12 -12.17 5.18
N ALA A 117 0.65 -11.32 6.09
CA ALA A 117 1.05 -9.91 6.14
C ALA A 117 2.55 -9.71 6.37
N ASN A 118 3.24 -10.66 7.02
CA ASN A 118 4.66 -10.53 7.38
C ASN A 118 5.53 -10.09 6.20
N TRP A 119 5.45 -10.79 5.07
CA TRP A 119 6.30 -10.47 3.92
C TRP A 119 5.82 -9.22 3.17
N PHE A 120 4.52 -9.00 3.09
CA PHE A 120 3.96 -7.78 2.47
C PHE A 120 4.31 -6.51 3.27
N GLU A 121 4.28 -6.57 4.59
CA GLU A 121 4.69 -5.44 5.45
C GLU A 121 6.18 -5.16 5.30
N ARG A 122 7.02 -6.19 5.21
CA ARG A 122 8.45 -6.03 4.91
C ARG A 122 8.69 -5.42 3.54
N GLU A 123 7.90 -5.79 2.53
CA GLU A 123 7.96 -5.19 1.20
C GLU A 123 7.58 -3.71 1.24
N ALA A 124 6.47 -3.36 1.91
CA ALA A 124 6.04 -1.97 2.06
C ALA A 124 7.08 -1.14 2.85
N PHE A 125 7.70 -1.71 3.88
CA PHE A 125 8.82 -1.10 4.57
C PHE A 125 10.03 -0.89 3.64
N ASP A 126 10.42 -1.92 2.91
CA ASP A 126 11.60 -1.86 2.04
C ASP A 126 11.45 -0.81 0.93
N LEU A 127 10.31 -0.82 0.24
CA LEU A 127 10.08 0.01 -0.93
C LEU A 127 9.64 1.44 -0.62
N TYR A 128 8.92 1.67 0.48
CA TYR A 128 8.35 2.98 0.83
C TYR A 128 8.86 3.54 2.16
N GLY A 129 9.48 2.72 3.03
CA GLY A 129 9.90 3.12 4.36
C GLY A 129 8.75 3.27 5.35
N ILE A 130 7.62 2.59 5.10
CA ILE A 130 6.51 2.53 6.06
C ILE A 130 6.89 1.56 7.18
N LEU A 131 6.79 2.01 8.42
CA LEU A 131 7.07 1.21 9.61
C LEU A 131 5.81 0.51 10.10
N PHE A 132 5.97 -0.71 10.61
CA PHE A 132 4.88 -1.53 11.12
C PHE A 132 5.11 -1.85 12.60
N ASP A 133 4.38 -1.17 13.48
CA ASP A 133 4.48 -1.37 14.92
C ASP A 133 3.97 -2.77 15.32
N GLY A 134 4.77 -3.49 16.10
CA GLY A 134 4.48 -4.86 16.49
C GLY A 134 4.87 -5.94 15.46
N HIS A 135 5.54 -5.58 14.34
CA HIS A 135 6.11 -6.57 13.44
C HIS A 135 7.36 -7.20 14.04
N GLU A 136 7.43 -8.53 14.11
CA GLU A 136 8.48 -9.25 14.83
C GLU A 136 9.87 -9.16 14.17
N ASP A 137 9.93 -9.04 12.83
CA ASP A 137 11.19 -9.07 12.05
C ASP A 137 11.10 -8.11 10.86
N LEU A 138 10.95 -6.80 11.12
CA LEU A 138 10.86 -5.78 10.08
C LEU A 138 12.24 -5.46 9.51
N ARG A 139 12.56 -6.08 8.40
CA ARG A 139 13.82 -5.91 7.65
C ARG A 139 13.56 -5.93 6.15
N ARG A 140 14.49 -5.38 5.36
CA ARG A 140 14.40 -5.38 3.90
C ARG A 140 14.24 -6.79 3.33
N ILE A 141 13.56 -6.92 2.19
CA ILE A 141 13.26 -8.20 1.54
C ILE A 141 13.61 -8.21 0.05
N LEU A 142 13.50 -7.09 -0.64
CA LEU A 142 13.73 -6.99 -2.09
C LEU A 142 15.02 -6.25 -2.43
N THR A 143 15.37 -5.19 -1.69
CA THR A 143 16.59 -4.42 -1.94
C THR A 143 17.78 -5.04 -1.22
N ASP A 144 19.01 -4.73 -1.72
CA ASP A 144 20.26 -5.18 -1.10
C ASP A 144 20.42 -4.62 0.33
N TYR A 145 21.19 -5.31 1.17
CA TYR A 145 21.45 -4.88 2.56
C TYR A 145 22.10 -3.51 2.66
N GLY A 146 22.87 -3.09 1.67
CA GLY A 146 23.51 -1.79 1.58
C GLY A 146 22.71 -0.73 0.82
N PHE A 147 21.50 -1.03 0.38
CA PHE A 147 20.69 -0.11 -0.39
C PHE A 147 20.25 1.10 0.45
N ILE A 148 20.48 2.31 -0.07
CA ILE A 148 20.16 3.57 0.61
C ILE A 148 18.89 4.16 0.01
N GLY A 149 17.88 4.38 0.85
CA GLY A 149 16.59 4.95 0.46
C GLY A 149 15.50 3.91 0.23
N HIS A 150 14.40 4.36 -0.37
CA HIS A 150 13.20 3.56 -0.63
C HIS A 150 12.76 3.79 -2.08
N PRO A 151 12.96 2.81 -2.97
CA PRO A 151 12.95 3.06 -4.42
C PRO A 151 11.57 3.33 -5.02
N PHE A 152 10.48 3.07 -4.30
CA PHE A 152 9.12 3.33 -4.79
C PHE A 152 8.53 4.65 -4.28
N ARG A 153 9.26 5.39 -3.45
CA ARG A 153 8.90 6.78 -3.14
C ARG A 153 8.96 7.63 -4.40
N LYS A 154 8.00 8.54 -4.57
CA LYS A 154 7.92 9.42 -5.75
C LYS A 154 9.08 10.38 -5.87
N ASP A 155 9.72 10.72 -4.77
CA ASP A 155 10.93 11.55 -4.71
C ASP A 155 12.23 10.75 -4.89
N PHE A 156 12.18 9.42 -5.04
CA PHE A 156 13.35 8.62 -5.34
C PHE A 156 13.65 8.65 -6.85
N PRO A 157 14.90 8.95 -7.28
CA PRO A 157 15.23 9.02 -8.69
C PRO A 157 15.12 7.67 -9.40
N ILE A 158 14.53 7.64 -10.61
CA ILE A 158 14.28 6.40 -11.38
C ILE A 158 15.60 5.66 -11.66
N SER A 159 16.69 6.38 -11.95
CA SER A 159 18.01 5.80 -12.20
C SER A 159 18.73 5.37 -10.91
N GLY A 160 18.17 5.70 -9.73
CA GLY A 160 18.84 5.50 -8.44
C GLY A 160 19.96 6.50 -8.18
N ASN A 161 20.67 6.34 -7.07
CA ASN A 161 21.81 7.17 -6.67
C ASN A 161 23.14 6.48 -6.93
N VAL A 162 23.15 5.15 -6.97
CA VAL A 162 24.31 4.28 -7.12
C VAL A 162 24.01 3.19 -8.11
N GLU A 163 25.01 2.79 -8.87
CA GLU A 163 24.97 1.62 -9.76
C GLU A 163 26.05 0.62 -9.37
N MET A 164 25.83 -0.64 -9.71
CA MET A 164 26.81 -1.71 -9.53
C MET A 164 27.56 -1.96 -10.83
N ARG A 165 28.88 -2.01 -10.76
CA ARG A 165 29.75 -2.34 -11.89
C ARG A 165 30.76 -3.42 -11.50
N TYR A 166 30.99 -4.35 -12.40
CA TYR A 166 32.10 -5.28 -12.23
C TYR A 166 33.45 -4.58 -12.52
N ASP A 167 34.36 -4.62 -11.55
CA ASP A 167 35.71 -4.13 -11.69
C ASP A 167 36.65 -5.31 -12.01
N PRO A 168 37.22 -5.36 -13.23
CA PRO A 168 38.08 -6.45 -13.64
C PRO A 168 39.44 -6.48 -12.95
N GLU A 169 39.94 -5.34 -12.44
CA GLU A 169 41.21 -5.27 -11.70
C GLU A 169 41.02 -5.80 -10.28
N LEU A 170 39.96 -5.38 -9.61
CA LEU A 170 39.58 -5.84 -8.27
C LEU A 170 38.90 -7.21 -8.27
N LYS A 171 38.50 -7.72 -9.44
CA LYS A 171 37.76 -8.99 -9.65
C LYS A 171 36.51 -9.10 -8.78
N ARG A 172 35.79 -7.99 -8.57
CA ARG A 172 34.57 -7.92 -7.77
C ARG A 172 33.64 -6.86 -8.29
N VAL A 173 32.36 -6.95 -7.83
CA VAL A 173 31.38 -5.90 -8.03
C VAL A 173 31.67 -4.74 -7.07
N VAL A 174 31.67 -3.52 -7.59
CA VAL A 174 31.86 -2.28 -6.83
C VAL A 174 30.64 -1.38 -7.04
N TYR A 175 30.32 -0.57 -6.02
CA TYR A 175 29.33 0.47 -6.12
C TYR A 175 29.99 1.77 -6.57
N GLN A 176 29.36 2.46 -7.50
CA GLN A 176 29.79 3.79 -7.96
C GLN A 176 28.58 4.71 -8.11
N PRO A 177 28.76 6.05 -8.12
CA PRO A 177 27.68 6.97 -8.46
C PRO A 177 27.06 6.61 -9.81
N VAL A 178 25.73 6.74 -9.93
CA VAL A 178 25.02 6.43 -11.17
C VAL A 178 25.51 7.29 -12.33
N THR A 179 25.78 6.66 -13.47
CA THR A 179 26.18 7.34 -14.73
C THR A 179 25.10 7.20 -15.80
N ILE A 180 23.99 6.51 -15.49
CA ILE A 180 22.89 6.27 -16.42
C ILE A 180 22.09 7.55 -16.61
N GLU A 181 22.04 8.04 -17.86
CA GLU A 181 21.14 9.14 -18.22
C GLU A 181 19.69 8.66 -18.32
N ALA A 182 18.80 9.37 -17.63
CA ALA A 182 17.36 9.08 -17.69
C ALA A 182 16.87 9.33 -19.13
N ARG A 183 16.19 8.34 -19.72
CA ARG A 183 15.55 8.48 -21.03
C ARG A 183 14.05 8.69 -20.86
N GLU A 184 13.56 9.83 -21.31
CA GLU A 184 12.13 10.00 -21.57
C GLU A 184 11.81 9.43 -22.96
N ILE A 185 11.41 8.16 -23.01
CA ILE A 185 11.16 7.46 -24.27
C ILE A 185 9.75 7.70 -24.79
N THR A 186 8.82 8.05 -23.92
CA THR A 186 7.40 8.17 -24.27
C THR A 186 6.94 9.61 -24.05
N PRO A 187 6.54 10.35 -25.12
CA PRO A 187 5.88 11.62 -24.93
C PRO A 187 4.60 11.40 -24.12
N ARG A 188 4.38 12.23 -23.09
CA ARG A 188 3.15 12.21 -22.31
C ARG A 188 1.98 12.53 -23.25
N ILE A 189 1.18 11.51 -23.58
CA ILE A 189 -0.07 11.71 -24.30
C ILE A 189 -1.09 12.24 -23.31
N VAL A 190 -1.38 13.53 -23.36
CA VAL A 190 -2.52 14.11 -22.64
C VAL A 190 -3.78 13.57 -23.31
N ARG A 191 -4.50 12.69 -22.64
CA ARG A 191 -5.83 12.26 -23.10
C ARG A 191 -6.79 13.42 -22.90
N GLU A 192 -7.50 13.82 -23.95
CA GLU A 192 -8.57 14.79 -23.83
C GLU A 192 -9.67 14.25 -22.91
N GLU A 193 -10.29 15.15 -22.12
CA GLU A 193 -11.26 14.81 -21.07
C GLU A 193 -12.47 13.98 -21.56
N GLN A 194 -12.70 13.91 -22.87
CA GLN A 194 -13.83 13.20 -23.46
C GLN A 194 -13.51 11.75 -23.89
N TYR A 195 -12.29 11.27 -23.70
CA TYR A 195 -11.94 9.89 -24.06
C TYR A 195 -12.40 8.93 -22.96
N GLY A 196 -13.56 8.29 -23.20
CA GLY A 196 -14.20 7.38 -22.25
C GLY A 196 -15.34 7.99 -21.44
N GLY A 197 -15.96 9.04 -21.94
CA GLY A 197 -17.21 9.56 -21.39
C GLY A 197 -18.31 8.47 -21.37
N PRO A 198 -19.29 8.58 -20.49
CA PRO A 198 -20.34 7.57 -20.34
C PRO A 198 -21.08 7.39 -21.67
N VAL A 199 -21.18 6.15 -22.12
CA VAL A 199 -22.09 5.71 -23.20
C VAL A 199 -23.49 5.59 -22.63
#